data_de85de0b2cb95d708a29f215999385f5
#
_entry.id   de85de0b2cb95d708a29f215999385f5
#
_cell.length_a   1.000
_cell.length_b   1.000
_cell.length_c   1.000
_cell.angle_alpha   90.00
_cell.angle_beta   90.00
_cell.angle_gamma   90.00
#
_symmetry.space_group_name_H-M   'P 1'
#
loop_
_entity.id
_entity.type
_entity.pdbx_description
1 polymer ?
#
loop_
_entity_poly.entity_id
_entity_poly.type
_entity_poly.pdbx_seq_one_letter_code
_entity_poly.pdbx_strand_id
1 'polypeptide(L)'
;MLQIIKKDGTEGYEKILEELDLTGNTEISISEAVDGDKVDGYGIYELRPDCITVYMISDGGDLMLADGILRSILFLAAFKGVEKAVFEKGSEKVPNRLGILKDGTVLEPISDIFGGCEGCKNND
;
A
#
# COMPACT_ATOMS: atom_id res chain seq x y z
N MET A 1 10.34 12.47 13.59
CA MET A 1 8.92 12.39 13.21
C MET A 1 8.73 11.37 12.11
N LEU A 2 7.78 10.48 12.29
CA LEU A 2 7.51 9.45 11.30
C LEU A 2 6.74 10.03 10.10
N GLN A 3 7.24 9.78 8.92
CA GLN A 3 6.60 10.20 7.67
C GLN A 3 6.56 9.04 6.70
N ILE A 4 5.54 9.02 5.86
CA ILE A 4 5.47 8.03 4.80
C ILE A 4 5.65 8.75 3.48
N ILE A 5 6.74 8.44 2.77
CA ILE A 5 7.10 9.14 1.56
C ILE A 5 7.30 8.14 0.42
N LYS A 6 7.02 8.60 -0.79
CA LYS A 6 7.29 7.78 -1.96
C LYS A 6 8.77 7.90 -2.29
N LYS A 7 9.44 6.74 -2.37
CA LYS A 7 10.85 6.70 -2.72
C LYS A 7 11.04 7.01 -4.20
N ASP A 8 12.08 7.74 -4.51
CA ASP A 8 12.42 8.01 -5.90
C ASP A 8 13.24 6.83 -6.41
N GLY A 9 12.62 6.00 -7.25
CA GLY A 9 13.26 4.81 -7.81
C GLY A 9 13.20 3.62 -6.88
N THR A 10 13.99 2.60 -7.19
CA THR A 10 13.97 1.33 -6.46
C THR A 10 15.34 0.97 -5.89
N GLU A 11 16.25 1.91 -5.87
CA GLU A 11 17.61 1.68 -5.40
C GLU A 11 17.59 1.19 -3.96
N GLY A 12 18.36 0.13 -3.69
CA GLY A 12 18.40 -0.47 -2.36
C GLY A 12 17.41 -1.61 -2.18
N TYR A 13 16.52 -1.81 -3.13
CA TYR A 13 15.49 -2.85 -3.03
C TYR A 13 15.65 -3.97 -4.06
N GLU A 14 16.79 -4.02 -4.73
CA GLU A 14 17.00 -4.96 -5.83
C GLU A 14 16.81 -6.40 -5.40
N LYS A 15 17.34 -6.76 -4.23
CA LYS A 15 17.24 -8.14 -3.75
C LYS A 15 15.78 -8.51 -3.43
N ILE A 16 15.07 -7.59 -2.83
CA ILE A 16 13.67 -7.83 -2.48
C ILE A 16 12.84 -7.98 -3.75
N LEU A 17 13.08 -7.14 -4.75
CA LEU A 17 12.37 -7.23 -6.01
C LEU A 17 12.67 -8.54 -6.72
N GLU A 18 13.91 -9.04 -6.61
CA GLU A 18 14.25 -10.33 -7.16
C GLU A 18 13.48 -11.44 -6.47
N GLU A 19 13.39 -11.39 -5.15
CA GLU A 19 12.64 -12.39 -4.38
C GLU A 19 11.15 -12.38 -4.72
N LEU A 20 10.62 -11.22 -5.08
CA LEU A 20 9.21 -11.09 -5.46
C LEU A 20 8.99 -11.33 -6.95
N ASP A 21 10.05 -11.65 -7.69
CA ASP A 21 9.99 -11.88 -9.13
C ASP A 21 9.51 -10.63 -9.88
N LEU A 22 10.00 -9.47 -9.45
CA LEU A 22 9.64 -8.18 -10.02
C LEU A 22 10.82 -7.49 -10.70
N THR A 23 11.94 -8.17 -10.85
CA THR A 23 13.13 -7.60 -11.47
C THR A 23 12.82 -7.18 -12.90
N GLY A 24 13.24 -5.97 -13.26
CA GLY A 24 13.00 -5.46 -14.61
C GLY A 24 11.67 -4.76 -14.79
N ASN A 25 10.80 -4.78 -13.77
CA ASN A 25 9.53 -4.06 -13.86
C ASN A 25 9.77 -2.59 -13.54
N THR A 26 9.68 -1.74 -14.55
CA THR A 26 9.98 -0.31 -14.40
C THR A 26 8.81 0.49 -13.81
N GLU A 27 7.66 -0.16 -13.59
CA GLU A 27 6.48 0.52 -13.06
C GLU A 27 6.33 0.37 -11.55
N ILE A 28 7.27 -0.31 -10.91
CA ILE A 28 7.23 -0.53 -9.47
C ILE A 28 7.48 0.77 -8.73
N SER A 29 6.69 0.99 -7.69
CA SER A 29 6.84 2.12 -6.77
C SER A 29 7.05 1.61 -5.36
N ILE A 30 7.76 2.38 -4.56
CA ILE A 30 8.04 2.03 -3.18
C ILE A 30 7.73 3.25 -2.31
N SER A 31 6.94 3.03 -1.26
CA SER A 31 6.70 4.05 -0.24
C SER A 31 7.39 3.60 1.04
N GLU A 32 8.10 4.51 1.68
CA GLU A 32 8.85 4.19 2.89
C GLU A 32 8.32 4.98 4.07
N ALA A 33 8.22 4.32 5.20
CA ALA A 33 7.95 4.97 6.47
C ALA A 33 9.29 5.32 7.10
N VAL A 34 9.60 6.60 7.17
CA VAL A 34 10.91 7.06 7.63
C VAL A 34 10.76 7.88 8.90
N ASP A 35 11.71 7.74 9.79
CA ASP A 35 11.81 8.53 11.01
C ASP A 35 13.23 9.10 11.03
N GLY A 36 13.34 10.35 10.59
CA GLY A 36 14.67 10.92 10.36
C GLY A 36 15.36 10.19 9.21
N ASP A 37 16.51 9.60 9.51
CA ASP A 37 17.28 8.86 8.52
C ASP A 37 16.95 7.37 8.51
N LYS A 38 16.05 6.95 9.39
CA LYS A 38 15.79 5.53 9.57
C LYS A 38 14.52 5.12 8.82
N VAL A 39 14.58 4.03 8.07
CA VAL A 39 13.42 3.44 7.40
C VAL A 39 12.86 2.37 8.31
N ASP A 40 11.64 2.60 8.82
CA ASP A 40 10.99 1.67 9.74
C ASP A 40 10.13 0.62 9.02
N GLY A 41 9.72 0.92 7.81
CA GLY A 41 8.92 -0.02 7.03
C GLY A 41 8.75 0.50 5.62
N TYR A 42 8.14 -0.32 4.75
CA TYR A 42 7.93 0.09 3.36
C TYR A 42 6.82 -0.72 2.72
N GLY A 43 6.31 -0.21 1.60
CA GLY A 43 5.36 -0.93 0.77
C GLY A 43 5.82 -0.91 -0.68
N ILE A 44 5.64 -2.03 -1.36
CA ILE A 44 5.99 -2.19 -2.77
C ILE A 44 4.71 -2.39 -3.55
N TYR A 45 4.49 -1.58 -4.58
CA TYR A 45 3.23 -1.59 -5.32
C TYR A 45 3.44 -1.09 -6.74
N GLU A 46 2.40 -1.27 -7.55
CA GLU A 46 2.38 -0.76 -8.92
C GLU A 46 1.04 -0.09 -9.16
N LEU A 47 1.06 1.19 -9.49
CA LEU A 47 -0.17 1.96 -9.74
C LEU A 47 -0.42 2.03 -11.23
N ARG A 48 -1.57 1.54 -11.65
CA ARG A 48 -2.02 1.58 -13.04
C ARG A 48 -3.32 2.37 -13.12
N PRO A 49 -3.74 2.75 -14.33
CA PRO A 49 -4.98 3.54 -14.47
C PRO A 49 -6.23 2.82 -13.98
N ASP A 50 -6.25 1.47 -13.99
CA ASP A 50 -7.43 0.69 -13.64
C ASP A 50 -7.32 0.01 -12.29
N CYS A 51 -6.13 -0.13 -11.73
CA CYS A 51 -5.99 -0.76 -10.43
C CYS A 51 -4.61 -0.47 -9.85
N ILE A 52 -4.49 -0.65 -8.54
CA ILE A 52 -3.20 -0.64 -7.87
C ILE A 52 -2.93 -2.06 -7.39
N THR A 53 -1.74 -2.56 -7.66
CA THR A 53 -1.34 -3.89 -7.21
C THR A 53 -0.32 -3.73 -6.10
N VAL A 54 -0.60 -4.33 -4.95
CA VAL A 54 0.29 -4.28 -3.79
C VAL A 54 1.00 -5.61 -3.70
N TYR A 55 2.31 -5.57 -3.67
CA TYR A 55 3.13 -6.79 -3.65
C TYR A 55 3.69 -7.11 -2.27
N MET A 56 3.95 -6.09 -1.45
CA MET A 56 4.53 -6.32 -0.14
C MET A 56 4.32 -5.12 0.77
N ILE A 57 4.03 -5.40 2.03
CA ILE A 57 4.06 -4.40 3.10
C ILE A 57 4.99 -4.95 4.18
N SER A 58 6.09 -4.26 4.42
CA SER A 58 7.04 -4.64 5.47
C SER A 58 6.90 -3.65 6.62
N ASP A 59 6.50 -4.14 7.78
CA ASP A 59 6.12 -3.29 8.91
C ASP A 59 6.95 -3.53 10.17
N GLY A 60 7.95 -4.40 10.09
CA GLY A 60 8.78 -4.69 11.25
C GLY A 60 8.01 -5.33 12.41
N GLY A 61 6.83 -5.84 12.14
CA GLY A 61 5.99 -6.42 13.18
C GLY A 61 5.04 -5.42 13.84
N ASP A 62 5.02 -4.18 13.36
CA ASP A 62 4.19 -3.12 13.92
C ASP A 62 2.93 -2.95 13.08
N LEU A 63 1.81 -3.42 13.60
CA LEU A 63 0.57 -3.40 12.85
C LEU A 63 0.06 -1.98 12.57
N MET A 64 0.32 -1.05 13.48
CA MET A 64 -0.07 0.35 13.26
C MET A 64 0.76 0.95 12.13
N LEU A 65 2.03 0.58 12.03
CA LEU A 65 2.87 1.03 10.94
C LEU A 65 2.39 0.46 9.62
N ALA A 66 2.00 -0.83 9.63
CA ALA A 66 1.43 -1.45 8.44
C ALA A 66 0.18 -0.71 7.97
N ASP A 67 -0.68 -0.34 8.92
CA ASP A 67 -1.90 0.40 8.59
C ASP A 67 -1.58 1.73 7.94
N GLY A 68 -0.62 2.47 8.50
CA GLY A 68 -0.23 3.77 7.94
C GLY A 68 0.34 3.65 6.54
N ILE A 69 1.22 2.68 6.32
CA ILE A 69 1.83 2.46 5.01
C ILE A 69 0.75 2.09 3.99
N LEU A 70 -0.10 1.13 4.34
CA LEU A 70 -1.12 0.66 3.42
C LEU A 70 -2.13 1.76 3.08
N ARG A 71 -2.61 2.49 4.10
CA ARG A 71 -3.57 3.57 3.83
C ARG A 71 -2.97 4.67 2.98
N SER A 72 -1.68 4.96 3.16
CA SER A 72 -1.00 5.95 2.34
C SER A 72 -0.97 5.53 0.87
N ILE A 73 -0.66 4.25 0.62
CA ILE A 73 -0.63 3.72 -0.74
C ILE A 73 -2.03 3.74 -1.36
N LEU A 74 -3.03 3.30 -0.60
CA LEU A 74 -4.40 3.25 -1.10
C LEU A 74 -4.96 4.66 -1.32
N PHE A 75 -4.59 5.60 -0.46
CA PHE A 75 -5.02 6.98 -0.64
C PHE A 75 -4.46 7.56 -1.95
N LEU A 76 -3.20 7.24 -2.26
CA LEU A 76 -2.61 7.69 -3.51
C LEU A 76 -3.42 7.20 -4.70
N ALA A 77 -3.84 5.93 -4.68
CA ALA A 77 -4.65 5.38 -5.74
C ALA A 77 -6.01 6.08 -5.83
N ALA A 78 -6.67 6.23 -4.69
CA ALA A 78 -7.99 6.87 -4.66
C ALA A 78 -7.90 8.32 -5.13
N PHE A 79 -6.85 9.01 -4.73
CA PHE A 79 -6.65 10.40 -5.15
C PHE A 79 -6.55 10.52 -6.66
N LYS A 80 -6.02 9.50 -7.32
CA LYS A 80 -5.90 9.48 -8.77
C LYS A 80 -7.10 8.82 -9.47
N GLY A 81 -8.16 8.55 -8.72
CA GLY A 81 -9.38 7.99 -9.29
C GLY A 81 -9.36 6.49 -9.46
N VAL A 82 -8.38 5.80 -8.89
CA VAL A 82 -8.29 4.35 -8.96
C VAL A 82 -9.01 3.75 -7.77
N GLU A 83 -9.99 2.88 -8.01
CA GLU A 83 -10.84 2.35 -6.95
C GLU A 83 -10.65 0.87 -6.68
N LYS A 84 -9.74 0.22 -7.40
CA LYS A 84 -9.53 -1.23 -7.24
C LYS A 84 -8.11 -1.50 -6.80
N ALA A 85 -7.96 -2.27 -5.73
CA ALA A 85 -6.66 -2.71 -5.24
C ALA A 85 -6.58 -4.23 -5.28
N VAL A 86 -5.50 -4.75 -5.84
CA VAL A 86 -5.23 -6.17 -5.91
C VAL A 86 -4.00 -6.46 -5.07
N PHE A 87 -4.09 -7.47 -4.19
CA PHE A 87 -2.98 -7.84 -3.31
C PHE A 87 -2.40 -9.15 -3.81
N GLU A 88 -1.11 -9.14 -4.14
CA GLU A 88 -0.42 -10.31 -4.67
C GLU A 88 0.75 -10.72 -3.79
N LYS A 89 1.31 -11.88 -4.06
CA LYS A 89 2.50 -12.38 -3.37
C LYS A 89 2.29 -12.55 -1.87
N GLY A 90 1.04 -12.78 -1.45
CA GLY A 90 0.73 -12.98 -0.03
C GLY A 90 0.51 -11.68 0.73
N SER A 91 0.55 -10.54 0.06
CA SER A 91 0.39 -9.25 0.73
C SER A 91 -1.01 -9.03 1.28
N GLU A 92 -2.00 -9.82 0.87
CA GLU A 92 -3.37 -9.69 1.37
C GLU A 92 -3.46 -9.97 2.88
N LYS A 93 -2.46 -10.63 3.44
CA LYS A 93 -2.46 -10.92 4.88
C LYS A 93 -2.48 -9.66 5.71
N VAL A 94 -1.87 -8.59 5.23
CA VAL A 94 -1.82 -7.33 5.96
C VAL A 94 -3.21 -6.66 6.03
N PRO A 95 -3.90 -6.41 4.91
CA PRO A 95 -5.23 -5.82 5.00
C PRO A 95 -6.24 -6.75 5.68
N ASN A 96 -6.06 -8.07 5.58
CA ASN A 96 -6.92 -9.00 6.30
C ASN A 96 -6.76 -8.83 7.82
N ARG A 97 -5.52 -8.73 8.28
CA ARG A 97 -5.23 -8.56 9.71
C ARG A 97 -5.74 -7.22 10.22
N LEU A 98 -5.71 -6.20 9.36
CA LEU A 98 -6.16 -4.86 9.73
C LEU A 98 -7.69 -4.70 9.66
N GLY A 99 -8.39 -5.69 9.12
CA GLY A 99 -9.85 -5.59 8.96
C GLY A 99 -10.27 -4.73 7.78
N ILE A 100 -9.34 -4.32 6.95
CA ILE A 100 -9.62 -3.54 5.74
C ILE A 100 -10.22 -4.44 4.66
N LEU A 101 -9.72 -5.65 4.58
CA LEU A 101 -10.16 -6.65 3.61
C LEU A 101 -10.61 -7.87 4.38
N LYS A 102 -11.88 -8.29 4.20
CA LYS A 102 -12.41 -9.40 4.97
C LYS A 102 -11.86 -10.74 4.50
N ASP A 103 -11.82 -10.94 3.20
CA ASP A 103 -11.24 -12.14 2.64
C ASP A 103 -10.85 -11.84 1.19
N GLY A 104 -10.17 -12.78 0.56
CA GLY A 104 -9.75 -12.61 -0.82
C GLY A 104 -8.56 -11.69 -0.96
N THR A 105 -8.36 -11.21 -2.20
CA THR A 105 -7.19 -10.44 -2.57
C THR A 105 -7.54 -9.15 -3.30
N VAL A 106 -8.81 -8.79 -3.37
CA VAL A 106 -9.25 -7.59 -4.10
C VAL A 106 -10.09 -6.71 -3.17
N LEU A 107 -9.74 -5.45 -3.13
CA LEU A 107 -10.49 -4.43 -2.39
C LEU A 107 -11.06 -3.45 -3.41
N GLU A 108 -12.39 -3.28 -3.39
CA GLU A 108 -13.07 -2.38 -4.32
C GLU A 108 -14.43 -2.00 -3.76
N PRO A 109 -14.78 -0.71 -3.65
CA PRO A 109 -13.95 0.44 -4.01
C PRO A 109 -12.99 0.82 -2.88
N ILE A 110 -11.83 1.30 -3.27
CA ILE A 110 -10.81 1.72 -2.29
C ILE A 110 -11.34 2.83 -1.40
N SER A 111 -12.12 3.75 -1.95
CA SER A 111 -12.61 4.90 -1.20
C SER A 111 -13.44 4.53 0.01
N ASP A 112 -13.98 3.30 0.07
CA ASP A 112 -14.77 2.86 1.22
C ASP A 112 -13.96 2.88 2.52
N ILE A 113 -12.65 2.65 2.46
CA ILE A 113 -11.86 2.65 3.69
C ILE A 113 -11.61 4.06 4.22
N PHE A 114 -11.83 5.06 3.38
CA PHE A 114 -11.68 6.47 3.78
C PHE A 114 -13.04 7.14 3.95
N GLY A 115 -14.09 6.44 3.59
CA GLY A 115 -15.39 7.01 3.50
C GLY A 115 -16.09 7.16 4.79
N GLY A 116 -15.43 6.72 5.79
CA GLY A 116 -16.03 7.02 7.03
C GLY A 116 -16.45 8.38 7.01
N CYS A 117 -15.98 8.97 6.24
CA CYS A 117 -16.53 10.13 6.10
C CYS A 117 -17.81 10.00 5.53
N GLU A 118 -17.91 9.27 5.78
CA GLU A 118 -18.80 9.31 5.35
C GLU A 118 -19.73 9.67 5.72
N GLY A 119 -19.34 9.62 6.43
CA GLY A 119 -20.30 10.02 6.77
C GLY A 119 -20.72 10.90 6.07
N CYS A 120 -20.08 11.26 5.83
CA CYS A 120 -20.59 12.08 5.14
C CYS A 120 -21.55 11.56 4.31
N LYS A 121 -21.84 10.86 4.32
CA LYS A 121 -22.70 10.57 3.55
C LYS A 121 -23.96 10.37 3.91
N ASN A 122 -23.64 10.68 4.75
CA ASN A 122 -24.60 10.69 4.91
C ASN A 122 -25.32 11.09 4.90
N ASN A 123 -25.24 11.25 4.91
CA ASN A 123 -25.88 11.54 4.74
C ASN A 123 -26.40 11.56 4.22
N ASP A 124 -26.44 11.44 4.32
CA ASP A 124 -26.86 11.36 3.76
C ASP A 124 -27.39 11.37 3.69
#